data_abc54a1880daacdb70cbf53aac2dc956
#
_entry.id   abc54a1880daacdb70cbf53aac2dc956
#
_cell.length_a   1.000
_cell.length_b   1.000
_cell.length_c   1.000
_cell.angle_alpha   90.00
_cell.angle_beta   90.00
_cell.angle_gamma   90.00
#
_symmetry.space_group_name_H-M   'P 1'
#
loop_
_entity.id
_entity.type
_entity.pdbx_description
1 polymer ?
#
loop_
_entity_poly.entity_id
_entity_poly.type
_entity_poly.pdbx_seq_one_letter_code
_entity_poly.pdbx_strand_id
1 'polypeptide(L)'
;MNKIILTGRTTKDAELSYLPGVGVAKMAFSLAVERNYQKDKSNKKVDFINCEMLGKHTENLCQYITKGKAILVEGELNIEQYEKDGEKRSYTKVKVDKLEFLSSSNNEQREV
;
A
#
# COMPACT_ATOMS: atom_id res chain seq x y z
N MET A 1 -0.29 -0.95 21.11
CA MET A 1 -1.20 -0.99 19.95
C MET A 1 -0.47 -0.42 18.73
N ASN A 2 -0.59 -1.10 17.62
CA ASN A 2 0.06 -0.67 16.38
C ASN A 2 -0.98 -0.67 15.28
N LYS A 3 -1.51 0.49 14.96
CA LYS A 3 -2.55 0.61 13.95
C LYS A 3 -2.32 1.85 13.12
N ILE A 4 -2.36 1.67 11.81
CA ILE A 4 -2.20 2.77 10.88
C ILE A 4 -3.31 2.68 9.83
N ILE A 5 -3.85 3.83 9.45
CA ILE A 5 -4.88 3.93 8.42
C ILE A 5 -4.42 4.99 7.44
N LEU A 6 -4.35 4.61 6.17
CA LEU A 6 -3.86 5.53 5.13
C LEU A 6 -4.80 5.50 3.94
N THR A 7 -4.98 6.65 3.33
CA THR A 7 -5.60 6.73 2.02
C THR A 7 -4.59 7.27 1.04
N GLY A 8 -4.64 6.77 -0.17
CA GLY A 8 -3.70 7.22 -1.19
C GLY A 8 -3.99 6.57 -2.52
N ARG A 9 -3.09 6.80 -3.46
CA ARG A 9 -3.20 6.20 -4.78
C ARG A 9 -2.00 5.30 -5.02
N THR A 10 -2.26 4.17 -5.66
CA THR A 10 -1.19 3.24 -6.01
C THR A 10 -0.28 3.88 -7.05
N THR A 11 1.02 3.61 -6.93
CA THR A 11 2.02 4.20 -7.82
C THR A 11 2.28 3.33 -9.04
N LYS A 12 1.93 2.04 -8.95
CA LYS A 12 2.07 1.09 -10.04
C LYS A 12 1.16 -0.09 -9.74
N ASP A 13 1.06 -1.02 -10.69
CA ASP A 13 0.27 -2.23 -10.47
C ASP A 13 0.85 -3.04 -9.33
N ALA A 14 -0.04 -3.66 -8.54
CA ALA A 14 0.40 -4.53 -7.45
C ALA A 14 1.11 -5.76 -8.01
N GLU A 15 2.06 -6.27 -7.24
CA GLU A 15 2.83 -7.44 -7.60
C GLU A 15 2.49 -8.59 -6.69
N LEU A 16 2.26 -9.76 -7.28
CA LEU A 16 1.95 -10.97 -6.54
C LEU A 16 3.16 -11.88 -6.49
N SER A 17 3.45 -12.38 -5.32
CA SER A 17 4.52 -13.36 -5.14
C SER A 17 4.08 -14.32 -4.05
N TYR A 18 4.93 -15.32 -3.78
CA TYR A 18 4.63 -16.32 -2.77
C TYR A 18 5.81 -16.43 -1.82
N LEU A 19 5.51 -16.54 -0.53
CA LEU A 19 6.56 -16.64 0.48
C LEU A 19 7.30 -17.95 0.31
N PRO A 20 8.65 -17.93 0.33
CA PRO A 20 9.43 -19.16 0.15
C PRO A 20 9.14 -20.16 1.27
N GLY A 21 9.00 -21.41 0.89
CA GLY A 21 8.85 -22.51 1.84
C GLY A 21 7.44 -22.73 2.35
N VAL A 22 6.61 -21.70 2.42
CA VAL A 22 5.24 -21.86 2.93
C VAL A 22 4.18 -21.64 1.86
N GLY A 23 4.53 -21.01 0.75
CA GLY A 23 3.60 -20.84 -0.36
C GLY A 23 2.47 -19.87 -0.14
N VAL A 24 2.54 -19.03 0.89
CA VAL A 24 1.50 -18.03 1.16
C VAL A 24 1.61 -16.90 0.14
N ALA A 25 0.49 -16.54 -0.45
CA ALA A 25 0.46 -15.45 -1.43
C ALA A 25 0.70 -14.11 -0.76
N LYS A 26 1.51 -13.28 -1.39
CA LYS A 26 1.83 -11.93 -0.91
C LYS A 26 1.62 -10.94 -2.04
N MET A 27 0.81 -9.93 -1.76
CA MET A 27 0.59 -8.83 -2.69
C MET A 27 1.33 -7.60 -2.17
N ALA A 28 2.19 -7.03 -3.00
CA ALA A 28 2.98 -5.86 -2.64
C ALA A 28 2.59 -4.69 -3.54
N PHE A 29 2.46 -3.52 -2.95
CA PHE A 29 2.14 -2.31 -3.71
C PHE A 29 2.66 -1.10 -2.94
N SER A 30 2.67 0.03 -3.60
CA SER A 30 3.14 1.28 -3.02
C SER A 30 2.06 2.34 -3.15
N LEU A 31 1.85 3.10 -2.07
CA LEU A 31 0.86 4.17 -2.03
C LEU A 31 1.54 5.52 -2.02
N ALA A 32 1.00 6.44 -2.81
CA ALA A 32 1.37 7.85 -2.73
C ALA A 32 0.36 8.50 -1.79
N VAL A 33 0.82 8.92 -0.62
CA VAL A 33 -0.02 9.47 0.44
C VAL A 33 0.31 10.94 0.61
N GLU A 34 -0.70 11.80 0.43
CA GLU A 34 -0.49 13.23 0.65
C GLU A 34 -0.48 13.54 2.13
N ARG A 35 0.38 14.47 2.51
CA ARG A 35 0.42 14.89 3.90
C ARG A 35 -0.83 15.68 4.25
N ASN A 36 -1.32 15.51 5.48
CA ASN A 36 -2.58 16.12 5.91
C ASN A 36 -2.52 17.65 5.89
N TYR A 37 -1.37 18.20 6.27
CA TYR A 37 -1.20 19.65 6.29
C TYR A 37 -0.06 20.05 5.36
N GLN A 38 -0.35 21.02 4.48
CA GLN A 38 0.64 21.54 3.58
C GLN A 38 0.56 23.05 3.59
N LYS A 39 1.69 23.67 3.96
CA LYS A 39 1.78 25.12 4.06
C LYS A 39 1.61 25.78 2.70
N ASP A 40 2.17 25.16 1.68
CA ASP A 40 2.11 25.67 0.31
C ASP A 40 1.44 24.62 -0.56
N LYS A 41 0.21 24.92 -0.98
CA LYS A 41 -0.57 23.98 -1.76
C LYS A 41 -0.06 23.81 -3.19
N SER A 42 0.75 24.74 -3.66
CA SER A 42 1.33 24.62 -5.00
C SER A 42 2.52 23.65 -5.01
N ASN A 43 3.02 23.29 -3.82
CA ASN A 43 4.16 22.41 -3.69
C ASN A 43 3.80 21.26 -2.74
N LYS A 44 2.88 20.42 -3.19
CA LYS A 44 2.39 19.31 -2.36
C LYS A 44 3.46 18.29 -2.09
N LYS A 45 3.53 17.85 -0.85
CA LYS A 45 4.44 16.78 -0.45
C LYS A 45 3.68 15.48 -0.33
N VAL A 46 4.29 14.44 -0.87
CA VAL A 46 3.71 13.10 -0.92
C VAL A 46 4.72 12.13 -0.36
N ASP A 47 4.26 11.25 0.49
CA ASP A 47 5.09 10.18 1.01
C ASP A 47 4.74 8.89 0.28
N PHE A 48 5.76 8.13 -0.10
CA PHE A 48 5.57 6.85 -0.78
C PHE A 48 5.71 5.75 0.25
N ILE A 49 4.63 5.00 0.45
CA ILE A 49 4.55 4.01 1.52
C ILE A 49 4.46 2.62 0.91
N ASN A 50 5.39 1.75 1.29
CA ASN A 50 5.36 0.36 0.85
C ASN A 50 4.34 -0.41 1.67
N CYS A 51 3.51 -1.19 1.00
CA CYS A 51 2.44 -1.96 1.62
C CYS A 51 2.52 -3.40 1.17
N GLU A 52 2.11 -4.32 2.05
CA GLU A 52 1.98 -5.71 1.65
C GLU A 52 0.77 -6.32 2.36
N MET A 53 0.18 -7.30 1.70
CA MET A 53 -0.98 -8.00 2.22
C MET A 53 -0.81 -9.47 1.94
N LEU A 54 -1.04 -10.30 2.95
CA LEU A 54 -0.83 -11.73 2.83
C LEU A 54 -2.15 -12.48 2.79
N GLY A 55 -2.16 -13.61 2.13
CA GLY A 55 -3.31 -14.49 2.13
C GLY A 55 -3.77 -14.86 0.75
N LYS A 56 -4.50 -15.96 0.67
CA LYS A 56 -4.96 -16.48 -0.61
C LYS A 56 -5.85 -15.50 -1.37
N HIS A 57 -6.61 -14.69 -0.62
CA HIS A 57 -7.50 -13.72 -1.26
C HIS A 57 -6.76 -12.68 -2.09
N THR A 58 -5.45 -12.47 -1.81
CA THR A 58 -4.67 -11.51 -2.57
C THR A 58 -4.46 -11.94 -4.00
N GLU A 59 -4.53 -13.26 -4.26
CA GLU A 59 -4.38 -13.75 -5.63
C GLU A 59 -5.45 -13.19 -6.55
N ASN A 60 -6.66 -13.08 -6.03
CA ASN A 60 -7.76 -12.53 -6.80
C ASN A 60 -7.80 -11.01 -6.72
N LEU A 61 -7.47 -10.46 -5.58
CA LEU A 61 -7.51 -9.02 -5.34
C LEU A 61 -6.47 -8.27 -6.17
N CYS A 62 -5.32 -8.90 -6.39
CA CYS A 62 -4.17 -8.25 -7.03
C CYS A 62 -4.51 -7.63 -8.39
N GLN A 63 -5.39 -8.28 -9.16
CA GLN A 63 -5.75 -7.80 -10.48
C GLN A 63 -6.48 -6.46 -10.44
N TYR A 64 -7.06 -6.11 -9.30
CA TYR A 64 -7.81 -4.86 -9.16
C TYR A 64 -6.97 -3.72 -8.58
N ILE A 65 -5.77 -4.02 -8.09
CA ILE A 65 -4.88 -2.99 -7.53
C ILE A 65 -3.95 -2.54 -8.64
N THR A 66 -4.49 -1.71 -9.52
CA THR A 66 -3.74 -1.22 -10.67
C THR A 66 -3.26 0.20 -10.40
N LYS A 67 -2.31 0.66 -11.21
CA LYS A 67 -1.70 1.97 -11.05
C LYS A 67 -2.75 3.09 -11.00
N GLY A 68 -2.60 4.00 -10.05
CA GLY A 68 -3.47 5.16 -9.92
C GLY A 68 -4.78 4.91 -9.18
N LYS A 69 -4.93 3.72 -8.61
CA LYS A 69 -6.16 3.36 -7.92
C LYS A 69 -6.19 4.01 -6.53
N ALA A 70 -7.29 4.69 -6.21
CA ALA A 70 -7.48 5.29 -4.90
C ALA A 70 -8.00 4.23 -3.93
N ILE A 71 -7.27 4.01 -2.84
CA ILE A 71 -7.64 3.00 -1.87
C ILE A 71 -7.37 3.49 -0.45
N LEU A 72 -8.05 2.83 0.49
CA LEU A 72 -7.81 2.99 1.91
C LEU A 72 -7.23 1.68 2.42
N VAL A 73 -6.15 1.78 3.19
CA VAL A 73 -5.57 0.60 3.82
C VAL A 73 -5.54 0.79 5.33
N GLU A 74 -5.75 -0.30 6.04
CA GLU A 74 -5.67 -0.33 7.49
C GLU A 74 -4.81 -1.51 7.86
N GLY A 75 -3.86 -1.29 8.76
CA GLY A 75 -2.96 -2.35 9.17
C GLY A 75 -2.01 -1.90 10.26
N GLU A 76 -0.83 -2.44 10.25
CA GLU A 76 0.18 -2.09 11.23
C GLU A 76 1.47 -1.67 10.54
N LEU A 77 2.20 -0.79 11.21
CA LEU A 77 3.48 -0.29 10.71
C LEU A 77 4.58 -1.23 11.19
N ASN A 78 5.40 -1.69 10.26
CA ASN A 78 6.55 -2.52 10.57
C ASN A 78 7.81 -1.87 10.05
N ILE A 79 8.86 -1.90 10.84
CA ILE A 79 10.17 -1.45 10.41
C ILE A 79 11.12 -2.61 10.56
N GLU A 80 11.65 -3.08 9.44
CA GLU A 80 12.56 -4.20 9.43
C GLU A 80 13.98 -3.69 9.27
N GLN A 81 14.91 -4.29 10.01
CA GLN A 81 16.31 -3.92 9.92
C GLN A 81 17.09 -5.02 9.25
N TYR A 82 18.01 -4.63 8.41
CA TYR A 82 18.84 -5.58 7.68
C TYR A 82 20.22 -4.98 7.47
N GLU A 83 21.16 -5.82 7.08
CA GLU A 83 22.51 -5.37 6.77
C GLU A 83 22.78 -5.54 5.29
N LYS A 84 23.38 -4.53 4.69
CA LYS A 84 23.79 -4.59 3.30
C LYS A 84 25.17 -3.94 3.21
N ASP A 85 26.14 -4.72 2.71
CA ASP A 85 27.53 -4.25 2.55
C ASP A 85 28.10 -3.75 3.88
N GLY A 86 27.77 -4.43 4.98
CA GLY A 86 28.28 -4.07 6.31
C GLY A 86 27.57 -2.91 6.97
N GLU A 87 26.58 -2.32 6.30
CA GLU A 87 25.83 -1.19 6.85
C GLU A 87 24.44 -1.62 7.31
N LYS A 88 24.02 -1.08 8.44
CA LYS A 88 22.67 -1.33 8.96
C LYS A 88 21.69 -0.43 8.23
N ARG A 89 20.64 -1.04 7.72
CA ARG A 89 19.60 -0.32 7.00
C ARG A 89 18.23 -0.70 7.55
N SER A 90 17.25 0.15 7.31
CA SER A 90 15.88 -0.13 7.73
C SER A 90 14.95 -0.03 6.53
N TYR A 91 13.86 -0.78 6.62
CA TYR A 91 12.84 -0.80 5.59
C TYR A 91 11.48 -0.70 6.27
N THR A 92 10.73 0.34 5.93
CA THR A 92 9.42 0.61 6.54
C THR A 92 8.33 0.13 5.60
N LYS A 93 7.38 -0.61 6.15
CA LYS A 93 6.25 -1.08 5.36
C LYS A 93 5.00 -1.14 6.23
N VAL A 94 3.86 -1.18 5.59
CA VAL A 94 2.57 -1.37 6.26
C VAL A 94 2.08 -2.77 5.92
N LYS A 95 1.82 -3.57 6.94
CA LYS A 95 1.18 -4.87 6.76
C LYS A 95 -0.32 -4.63 6.80
N VAL A 96 -0.96 -4.79 5.66
CA VAL A 96 -2.35 -4.42 5.48
C VAL A 96 -3.28 -5.54 5.92
N ASP A 97 -4.22 -5.20 6.81
CA ASP A 97 -5.26 -6.13 7.25
C ASP A 97 -6.54 -5.95 6.46
N LYS A 98 -6.87 -4.69 6.15
CA LYS A 98 -8.09 -4.36 5.43
C LYS A 98 -7.76 -3.37 4.33
N LEU A 99 -8.42 -3.54 3.20
CA LEU A 99 -8.25 -2.67 2.05
C LEU A 99 -9.62 -2.36 1.47
N GLU A 100 -9.89 -1.08 1.23
CA GLU A 100 -11.14 -0.67 0.62
C GLU A 100 -10.86 0.20 -0.58
N PHE A 101 -11.63 -0.01 -1.64
CA PHE A 101 -11.54 0.83 -2.81
C PHE A 101 -12.32 2.11 -2.55
N LEU A 102 -11.69 3.23 -2.80
CA LEU A 102 -12.37 4.51 -2.70
C LEU A 102 -13.03 4.80 -4.04
N SER A 103 -14.24 5.35 -4.00
CA SER A 103 -14.99 5.63 -5.20
C SER A 103 -14.22 6.61 -6.07
N SER A 104 -14.09 6.21 -7.28
CA SER A 104 -13.56 7.14 -8.24
C SER A 104 -14.71 7.78 -8.93
N SER A 105 -15.29 7.85 -9.20
CA SER A 105 -16.21 8.02 -9.88
C SER A 105 -16.48 7.74 -11.02
N ASN A 106 -16.58 7.22 -10.29
CA ASN A 106 -17.01 7.00 -10.89
C ASN A 106 -17.54 6.58 -11.15
N ASN A 107 -17.77 6.65 -11.21
CA ASN A 107 -18.24 6.31 -11.40
C ASN A 107 -18.67 5.88 -11.65
N GLU A 108 -18.68 5.92 -11.88
CA GLU A 108 -19.12 5.79 -12.14
C GLU A 108 -19.60 5.35 -11.99
N GLN A 109 -19.80 5.43 -11.96
CA GLN A 109 -20.45 5.36 -11.79
C GLN A 109 -20.97 5.19 -11.42
N ARG A 110 -21.23 5.50 -11.37
CA ARG A 110 -22.02 5.62 -11.04
C ARG A 110 -22.67 5.77 -11.10
N GLU A 111 -22.98 6.03 -11.43
CA GLU A 111 -23.75 6.44 -11.43
C GLU A 111 -24.34 6.25 -11.29
N VAL A 112 -24.65 6.51 -11.13
CA VAL A 112 -25.40 6.56 -10.85
C VAL A 112 -25.74 6.54 -10.77
#